data_4a33f4c760e5bab8ce14fd650f858977
#
_entry.id   4a33f4c760e5bab8ce14fd650f858977
#
_cell.length_a   1.000
_cell.length_b   1.000
_cell.length_c   1.000
_cell.angle_alpha   90.00
_cell.angle_beta   90.00
_cell.angle_gamma   90.00
#
_symmetry.space_group_name_H-M   'P 1'
#
loop_
_entity.id
_entity.type
_entity.pdbx_description
1 polymer ?
#
loop_
_entity_poly.entity_id
_entity_poly.type
_entity_poly.pdbx_seq_one_letter_code
_entity_poly.pdbx_strand_id
1 'polypeptide(L)'
;MLRRTLLKGVAATAAMGVCAGRAAAQSVLKIGICIPMTGAGFNAVGRQLQAAIKLYTQQHGDVVAGRKLELTIRDDGGVADAAHRIVQEMIVNDKVEIIGIGITPTALAIAPLITEAKKATFVMSSGASITTTKSPYFVRAGFILSPQSWIMAEWARKNGSKRVVTLVNDWAPGVEAETAFKTRFVQQGGEVIESIRIPLANPDFAPFLQRIRDLNPDAAFIYFPGTQAAIFAKQFAERGLAQSGIKIVGPGDLTTDDNLNDMGDQMLGMITAGPYSAAHDSPLNKSYAATIEKDNHFRPDFVSVSGYDSMHLVYEALKKTNGNTDGDALLAAMKGMAWESPRGPISIDPQTRDVVDNIYIRRVEKINGQLWNTEFETFTAVKDPMKPPAK
;
A
#
# COMPACT_ATOMS: atom_id res chain seq x y z
N MET A 1 -9.49 -102.69 5.14
CA MET A 1 -9.92 -102.30 3.75
C MET A 1 -10.14 -100.83 3.73
N LEU A 2 -9.26 -100.22 3.09
CA LEU A 2 -9.25 -99.08 2.19
C LEU A 2 -10.48 -98.18 2.12
N ARG A 3 -10.33 -96.87 2.28
CA ARG A 3 -10.48 -95.90 1.16
C ARG A 3 -10.00 -94.54 1.57
N ARG A 4 -9.06 -94.04 0.80
CA ARG A 4 -8.52 -92.64 0.75
C ARG A 4 -9.60 -91.72 0.22
N THR A 5 -9.74 -90.53 0.78
CA THR A 5 -10.37 -89.38 0.12
C THR A 5 -9.47 -88.15 0.28
N LEU A 6 -8.94 -87.74 -0.83
CA LEU A 6 -8.16 -86.50 -0.95
C LEU A 6 -9.10 -85.28 -0.82
N LEU A 7 -8.77 -84.35 0.07
CA LEU A 7 -9.34 -82.99 0.09
C LEU A 7 -8.33 -82.04 -0.56
N LYS A 8 -8.72 -81.52 -1.72
CA LYS A 8 -7.99 -80.46 -2.40
C LYS A 8 -8.31 -79.12 -1.71
N GLY A 9 -7.36 -78.57 -0.97
CA GLY A 9 -7.45 -77.19 -0.44
C GLY A 9 -7.08 -76.20 -1.56
N VAL A 10 -8.02 -75.31 -1.95
CA VAL A 10 -7.78 -74.17 -2.81
C VAL A 10 -7.31 -73.03 -1.91
N ALA A 11 -6.04 -72.62 -2.02
CA ALA A 11 -5.47 -71.40 -1.41
C ALA A 11 -5.88 -70.23 -2.24
N ALA A 12 -6.83 -69.44 -1.77
CA ALA A 12 -7.14 -68.13 -2.34
C ALA A 12 -6.14 -67.07 -1.77
N THR A 13 -5.14 -66.73 -2.55
CA THR A 13 -4.23 -65.64 -2.23
C THR A 13 -4.94 -64.32 -2.51
N ALA A 14 -5.45 -63.63 -1.48
CA ALA A 14 -5.94 -62.27 -1.58
C ALA A 14 -4.73 -61.34 -1.73
N ALA A 15 -4.49 -60.86 -2.95
CA ALA A 15 -3.57 -59.78 -3.20
C ALA A 15 -4.18 -58.46 -2.69
N MET A 16 -3.83 -58.06 -1.47
CA MET A 16 -4.06 -56.68 -1.02
C MET A 16 -3.13 -55.79 -1.81
N GLY A 17 -3.69 -55.14 -2.84
CA GLY A 17 -3.05 -54.03 -3.53
C GLY A 17 -2.94 -52.84 -2.54
N VAL A 18 -1.77 -52.68 -1.96
CA VAL A 18 -1.42 -51.44 -1.25
C VAL A 18 -1.30 -50.34 -2.30
N CYS A 19 -2.36 -49.60 -2.53
CA CYS A 19 -2.28 -48.31 -3.17
C CYS A 19 -1.49 -47.40 -2.24
N ALA A 20 -0.15 -47.48 -2.29
CA ALA A 20 0.73 -46.42 -1.78
C ALA A 20 0.48 -45.18 -2.64
N GLY A 21 -0.50 -44.37 -2.25
CA GLY A 21 -0.64 -43.05 -2.76
C GLY A 21 0.70 -42.37 -2.53
N ARG A 22 1.49 -42.19 -3.61
CA ARG A 22 2.61 -41.28 -3.59
C ARG A 22 2.02 -39.95 -3.17
N ALA A 23 2.23 -39.53 -1.92
CA ALA A 23 2.12 -38.14 -1.54
C ALA A 23 3.05 -37.38 -2.48
N ALA A 24 2.51 -36.79 -3.54
CA ALA A 24 3.27 -35.95 -4.43
C ALA A 24 3.86 -34.85 -3.52
N ALA A 25 5.18 -34.78 -3.43
CA ALA A 25 5.85 -33.74 -2.67
C ALA A 25 5.29 -32.41 -3.16
N GLN A 26 4.65 -31.68 -2.26
CA GLN A 26 4.02 -30.40 -2.59
C GLN A 26 5.08 -29.47 -3.14
N SER A 27 4.94 -29.01 -4.38
CA SER A 27 5.93 -28.12 -4.99
C SER A 27 5.97 -26.80 -4.24
N VAL A 28 7.17 -26.32 -3.94
CA VAL A 28 7.38 -25.04 -3.28
C VAL A 28 7.21 -23.91 -4.28
N LEU A 29 6.58 -22.83 -3.85
CA LEU A 29 6.45 -21.57 -4.58
C LEU A 29 7.18 -20.49 -3.79
N LYS A 30 8.22 -19.90 -4.36
CA LYS A 30 9.06 -18.91 -3.69
C LYS A 30 8.65 -17.50 -4.06
N ILE A 31 8.32 -16.69 -3.05
CA ILE A 31 8.01 -15.26 -3.18
C ILE A 31 9.07 -14.46 -2.43
N GLY A 32 9.77 -13.60 -3.14
CA GLY A 32 10.75 -12.67 -2.57
C GLY A 32 10.13 -11.30 -2.32
N ILE A 33 10.24 -10.78 -1.11
CA ILE A 33 9.71 -9.48 -0.71
C ILE A 33 10.86 -8.59 -0.26
N CYS A 34 11.05 -7.46 -0.93
CA CYS A 34 12.09 -6.49 -0.66
C CYS A 34 11.45 -5.18 -0.17
N ILE A 35 11.62 -4.87 1.12
CA ILE A 35 10.95 -3.74 1.80
C ILE A 35 11.87 -3.08 2.82
N PRO A 36 11.69 -1.79 3.15
CA PRO A 36 12.53 -1.07 4.09
C PRO A 36 12.14 -1.41 5.55
N MET A 37 12.85 -2.34 6.17
CA MET A 37 12.67 -2.72 7.58
C MET A 37 13.50 -1.84 8.53
N THR A 38 14.61 -1.31 8.03
CA THR A 38 15.51 -0.39 8.74
C THR A 38 15.68 0.90 7.97
N GLY A 39 16.49 1.81 8.48
CA GLY A 39 16.73 3.11 7.84
C GLY A 39 15.83 4.23 8.36
N ALA A 40 16.36 5.45 8.35
CA ALA A 40 15.65 6.62 8.85
C ALA A 40 14.46 6.98 7.95
N GLY A 41 13.27 7.01 8.53
CA GLY A 41 12.03 7.50 7.88
C GLY A 41 11.16 6.43 7.21
N PHE A 42 11.63 5.19 6.99
CA PHE A 42 10.86 4.16 6.30
C PHE A 42 10.65 2.85 7.08
N ASN A 43 11.22 2.71 8.27
CA ASN A 43 11.08 1.51 9.11
C ASN A 43 9.61 1.21 9.48
N ALA A 44 8.78 2.23 9.64
CA ALA A 44 7.35 2.06 9.86
C ALA A 44 6.67 1.37 8.66
N VAL A 45 7.06 1.74 7.43
CA VAL A 45 6.54 1.11 6.20
C VAL A 45 6.80 -0.39 6.20
N GLY A 46 8.04 -0.83 6.45
CA GLY A 46 8.39 -2.25 6.49
C GLY A 46 7.62 -3.02 7.56
N ARG A 47 7.52 -2.45 8.76
CA ARG A 47 6.76 -3.03 9.88
C ARG A 47 5.28 -3.22 9.54
N GLN A 48 4.64 -2.21 8.97
CA GLN A 48 3.24 -2.23 8.56
C GLN A 48 3.00 -3.29 7.46
N LEU A 49 3.85 -3.33 6.44
CA LEU A 49 3.76 -4.32 5.36
C LEU A 49 3.96 -5.74 5.88
N GLN A 50 5.00 -5.98 6.68
CA GLN A 50 5.30 -7.31 7.22
C GLN A 50 4.15 -7.86 8.07
N ALA A 51 3.57 -7.03 8.94
CA ALA A 51 2.44 -7.41 9.79
C ALA A 51 1.24 -7.85 8.93
N ALA A 52 0.90 -7.11 7.90
CA ALA A 52 -0.22 -7.39 7.03
C ALA A 52 -0.01 -8.63 6.15
N ILE A 53 1.20 -8.81 5.60
CA ILE A 53 1.59 -10.00 4.83
C ILE A 53 1.46 -11.25 5.71
N LYS A 54 1.99 -11.18 6.94
CA LYS A 54 1.89 -12.27 7.91
C LYS A 54 0.45 -12.59 8.26
N LEU A 55 -0.36 -11.58 8.56
CA LEU A 55 -1.77 -11.75 8.88
C LEU A 55 -2.53 -12.43 7.73
N TYR A 56 -2.34 -11.94 6.48
CA TYR A 56 -3.00 -12.54 5.32
C TYR A 56 -2.64 -14.03 5.17
N THR A 57 -1.34 -14.36 5.27
CA THR A 57 -0.87 -15.74 5.18
C THR A 57 -1.42 -16.62 6.31
N GLN A 58 -1.53 -16.11 7.53
CA GLN A 58 -2.13 -16.83 8.66
C GLN A 58 -3.62 -17.10 8.45
N GLN A 59 -4.36 -16.16 7.89
CA GLN A 59 -5.80 -16.30 7.65
C GLN A 59 -6.14 -17.22 6.48
N HIS A 60 -5.29 -17.24 5.44
CA HIS A 60 -5.57 -17.96 4.18
C HIS A 60 -4.71 -19.21 3.96
N GLY A 61 -3.78 -19.49 4.89
CA GLY A 61 -2.87 -20.62 4.83
C GLY A 61 -1.66 -20.37 3.93
N ASP A 62 -0.68 -21.27 4.02
CA ASP A 62 0.57 -21.23 3.26
C ASP A 62 0.57 -22.15 2.03
N VAL A 63 -0.59 -22.66 1.63
CA VAL A 63 -0.76 -23.51 0.45
C VAL A 63 -1.75 -22.88 -0.51
N VAL A 64 -1.28 -22.55 -1.71
CA VAL A 64 -2.10 -21.93 -2.75
C VAL A 64 -1.95 -22.70 -4.06
N ALA A 65 -3.08 -23.03 -4.70
CA ALA A 65 -3.10 -23.82 -5.95
C ALA A 65 -2.26 -25.11 -5.87
N GLY A 66 -2.27 -25.79 -4.71
CA GLY A 66 -1.51 -27.02 -4.49
C GLY A 66 -0.02 -26.86 -4.25
N ARG A 67 0.50 -25.61 -4.21
CA ARG A 67 1.90 -25.30 -3.95
C ARG A 67 2.08 -24.66 -2.58
N LYS A 68 3.14 -25.06 -1.86
CA LYS A 68 3.48 -24.47 -0.57
C LYS A 68 4.25 -23.18 -0.77
N LEU A 69 3.78 -22.09 -0.15
CA LEU A 69 4.44 -20.79 -0.21
C LEU A 69 5.68 -20.76 0.70
N GLU A 70 6.77 -20.27 0.16
CA GLU A 70 7.97 -19.89 0.88
C GLU A 70 8.17 -18.38 0.70
N LEU A 71 7.90 -17.61 1.75
CA LEU A 71 8.04 -16.15 1.74
C LEU A 71 9.41 -15.77 2.31
N THR A 72 10.22 -15.06 1.53
CA THR A 72 11.49 -14.49 1.97
C THR A 72 11.38 -12.97 1.99
N ILE A 73 11.47 -12.36 3.16
CA ILE A 73 11.48 -10.90 3.31
C ILE A 73 12.92 -10.45 3.54
N ARG A 74 13.38 -9.49 2.73
CA ARG A 74 14.71 -8.88 2.87
C ARG A 74 14.59 -7.36 3.00
N ASP A 75 15.48 -6.81 3.81
CA ASP A 75 15.54 -5.38 4.11
C ASP A 75 16.42 -4.64 3.11
N ASP A 76 15.83 -3.67 2.39
CA ASP A 76 16.56 -2.78 1.48
C ASP A 76 16.98 -1.45 2.16
N GLY A 77 16.57 -1.21 3.41
CA GLY A 77 16.83 0.04 4.13
C GLY A 77 16.27 1.29 3.44
N GLY A 78 15.40 1.14 2.44
CA GLY A 78 14.92 2.23 1.59
C GLY A 78 15.93 2.72 0.55
N VAL A 79 17.00 1.94 0.30
CA VAL A 79 18.13 2.31 -0.57
C VAL A 79 18.02 1.61 -1.93
N ALA A 80 17.98 2.40 -3.00
CA ALA A 80 17.81 1.92 -4.38
C ALA A 80 18.82 0.84 -4.81
N ASP A 81 20.11 1.07 -4.54
CA ASP A 81 21.19 0.14 -4.90
C ASP A 81 21.13 -1.16 -4.08
N ALA A 82 20.74 -1.08 -2.81
CA ALA A 82 20.54 -2.26 -1.98
C ALA A 82 19.37 -3.11 -2.50
N ALA A 83 18.24 -2.49 -2.84
CA ALA A 83 17.09 -3.17 -3.42
C ALA A 83 17.45 -3.87 -4.74
N HIS A 84 18.18 -3.17 -5.63
CA HIS A 84 18.62 -3.76 -6.90
C HIS A 84 19.45 -5.03 -6.68
N ARG A 85 20.48 -4.98 -5.81
CA ARG A 85 21.32 -6.13 -5.49
C ARG A 85 20.51 -7.27 -4.85
N ILE A 86 19.66 -6.96 -3.88
CA ILE A 86 18.83 -7.95 -3.17
C ILE A 86 17.90 -8.67 -4.15
N VAL A 87 17.19 -7.93 -5.01
CA VAL A 87 16.24 -8.51 -5.97
C VAL A 87 16.98 -9.32 -7.03
N GLN A 88 18.17 -8.89 -7.47
CA GLN A 88 19.01 -9.68 -8.35
C GLN A 88 19.41 -11.02 -7.71
N GLU A 89 19.83 -11.03 -6.46
CA GLU A 89 20.14 -12.27 -5.72
C GLU A 89 18.90 -13.17 -5.59
N MET A 90 17.75 -12.60 -5.24
CA MET A 90 16.47 -13.34 -5.15
C MET A 90 16.12 -14.05 -6.46
N ILE A 91 16.30 -13.37 -7.59
CA ILE A 91 16.01 -13.94 -8.93
C ILE A 91 17.05 -14.99 -9.31
N VAL A 92 18.33 -14.67 -9.20
CA VAL A 92 19.42 -15.50 -9.75
C VAL A 92 19.78 -16.66 -8.84
N ASN A 93 19.89 -16.42 -7.53
CA ASN A 93 20.38 -17.41 -6.56
C ASN A 93 19.21 -18.16 -5.89
N ASP A 94 18.22 -17.43 -5.34
CA ASP A 94 17.11 -18.02 -4.59
C ASP A 94 16.02 -18.59 -5.50
N LYS A 95 16.02 -18.20 -6.80
CA LYS A 95 15.04 -18.65 -7.79
C LYS A 95 13.61 -18.28 -7.40
N VAL A 96 13.40 -17.08 -6.87
CA VAL A 96 12.05 -16.61 -6.56
C VAL A 96 11.22 -16.48 -7.85
N GLU A 97 9.94 -16.77 -7.72
CA GLU A 97 9.01 -16.80 -8.83
C GLU A 97 8.20 -15.51 -8.94
N ILE A 98 7.90 -14.88 -7.81
CA ILE A 98 7.12 -13.64 -7.70
C ILE A 98 7.89 -12.68 -6.78
N ILE A 99 7.87 -11.38 -7.10
CA ILE A 99 8.53 -10.34 -6.30
C ILE A 99 7.50 -9.41 -5.67
N GLY A 100 7.74 -9.02 -4.41
CA GLY A 100 7.07 -7.91 -3.74
C GLY A 100 8.05 -6.77 -3.49
N ILE A 101 7.63 -5.53 -3.76
CA ILE A 101 8.48 -4.34 -3.56
C ILE A 101 7.75 -3.26 -2.75
N GLY A 102 8.49 -2.58 -1.88
CA GLY A 102 7.96 -1.55 -0.99
C GLY A 102 7.76 -0.20 -1.67
N ILE A 103 8.76 0.66 -1.59
CA ILE A 103 8.66 2.10 -1.85
C ILE A 103 9.10 2.51 -3.26
N THR A 104 8.77 3.74 -3.65
CA THR A 104 9.04 4.26 -5.02
C THR A 104 10.51 4.19 -5.43
N PRO A 105 11.51 4.66 -4.65
CA PRO A 105 12.90 4.63 -5.10
C PRO A 105 13.40 3.21 -5.41
N THR A 106 13.04 2.26 -4.55
CA THR A 106 13.46 0.86 -4.72
C THR A 106 12.72 0.18 -5.86
N ALA A 107 11.42 0.47 -6.06
CA ALA A 107 10.66 -0.03 -7.20
C ALA A 107 11.23 0.46 -8.53
N LEU A 108 11.59 1.74 -8.63
CA LEU A 108 12.18 2.29 -9.85
C LEU A 108 13.55 1.67 -10.16
N ALA A 109 14.38 1.43 -9.15
CA ALA A 109 15.71 0.84 -9.31
C ALA A 109 15.68 -0.60 -9.85
N ILE A 110 14.68 -1.39 -9.47
CA ILE A 110 14.56 -2.80 -9.90
C ILE A 110 13.79 -2.97 -11.22
N ALA A 111 13.11 -1.94 -11.73
CA ALA A 111 12.23 -2.06 -12.88
C ALA A 111 12.89 -2.67 -14.15
N PRO A 112 14.13 -2.29 -14.54
CA PRO A 112 14.82 -2.93 -15.66
C PRO A 112 15.05 -4.44 -15.44
N LEU A 113 15.51 -4.81 -14.24
CA LEU A 113 15.77 -6.19 -13.85
C LEU A 113 14.50 -7.05 -13.89
N ILE A 114 13.39 -6.52 -13.36
CA ILE A 114 12.08 -7.17 -13.38
C ILE A 114 11.58 -7.37 -14.82
N THR A 115 11.79 -6.37 -15.68
CA THR A 115 11.38 -6.43 -17.09
C THR A 115 12.16 -7.50 -17.85
N GLU A 116 13.48 -7.57 -17.65
CA GLU A 116 14.35 -8.59 -18.26
C GLU A 116 14.00 -10.00 -17.78
N ALA A 117 13.81 -10.15 -16.46
CA ALA A 117 13.48 -11.44 -15.84
C ALA A 117 12.02 -11.87 -16.04
N LYS A 118 11.15 -11.01 -16.58
CA LYS A 118 9.71 -11.23 -16.76
C LYS A 118 9.01 -11.70 -15.49
N LYS A 119 9.35 -11.13 -14.33
CA LYS A 119 8.80 -11.52 -13.04
C LYS A 119 7.59 -10.67 -12.66
N ALA A 120 6.43 -11.30 -12.47
CA ALA A 120 5.28 -10.61 -11.88
C ALA A 120 5.68 -10.01 -10.54
N THR A 121 5.47 -8.70 -10.40
CA THR A 121 5.90 -7.96 -9.23
C THR A 121 4.76 -7.11 -8.68
N PHE A 122 4.37 -7.38 -7.45
CA PHE A 122 3.37 -6.59 -6.76
C PHE A 122 4.02 -5.43 -6.00
N VAL A 123 3.45 -4.24 -6.20
CA VAL A 123 3.94 -2.99 -5.64
C VAL A 123 3.05 -2.57 -4.48
N MET A 124 3.61 -2.43 -3.29
CA MET A 124 2.84 -2.24 -2.06
C MET A 124 2.75 -0.80 -1.59
N SER A 125 3.87 -0.11 -1.42
CA SER A 125 3.92 1.24 -0.82
C SER A 125 4.67 2.25 -1.71
N SER A 126 4.45 2.18 -3.01
CA SER A 126 5.03 3.11 -3.98
C SER A 126 3.95 4.05 -4.51
N GLY A 127 3.85 5.26 -3.94
CA GLY A 127 2.78 6.21 -4.22
C GLY A 127 2.90 6.96 -5.55
N ALA A 128 4.06 6.94 -6.24
CA ALA A 128 4.24 7.70 -7.47
C ALA A 128 3.55 7.05 -8.68
N SER A 129 2.83 7.84 -9.48
CA SER A 129 2.09 7.41 -10.67
C SER A 129 2.98 6.75 -11.72
N ILE A 130 4.24 7.19 -11.83
CA ILE A 130 5.18 6.68 -12.81
C ILE A 130 5.55 5.20 -12.59
N THR A 131 5.37 4.66 -11.39
CA THR A 131 5.92 3.36 -10.97
C THR A 131 5.54 2.23 -11.92
N THR A 132 4.26 2.01 -12.16
CA THR A 132 3.80 0.89 -13.03
C THR A 132 4.11 1.09 -14.52
N THR A 133 4.55 2.29 -14.93
CA THR A 133 5.00 2.54 -16.30
C THR A 133 6.43 2.05 -16.55
N LYS A 134 7.22 1.82 -15.48
CA LYS A 134 8.64 1.46 -15.59
C LYS A 134 8.91 -0.01 -15.89
N SER A 135 7.92 -0.87 -15.61
CA SER A 135 7.96 -2.27 -16.02
C SER A 135 6.55 -2.74 -16.39
N PRO A 136 6.38 -3.50 -17.49
CA PRO A 136 5.10 -4.13 -17.81
C PRO A 136 4.69 -5.18 -16.77
N TYR A 137 5.64 -5.66 -15.95
CA TYR A 137 5.43 -6.70 -14.94
C TYR A 137 5.10 -6.14 -13.55
N PHE A 138 5.00 -4.82 -13.39
CA PHE A 138 4.51 -4.21 -12.16
C PHE A 138 2.98 -4.17 -12.13
N VAL A 139 2.39 -4.62 -11.01
CA VAL A 139 0.98 -4.45 -10.65
C VAL A 139 0.92 -3.84 -9.25
N ARG A 140 0.16 -2.79 -9.07
CA ARG A 140 0.05 -2.10 -7.78
C ARG A 140 -1.32 -2.29 -7.16
N ALA A 141 -1.37 -3.00 -6.03
CA ALA A 141 -2.53 -3.05 -5.14
C ALA A 141 -2.39 -2.11 -3.94
N GLY A 142 -1.30 -1.35 -3.90
CA GLY A 142 -1.01 -0.38 -2.85
C GLY A 142 -1.84 0.90 -2.95
N PHE A 143 -1.21 2.04 -2.69
CA PHE A 143 -1.85 3.35 -2.80
C PHE A 143 -1.15 4.23 -3.85
N ILE A 144 -1.80 5.32 -4.23
CA ILE A 144 -1.29 6.33 -5.16
C ILE A 144 -1.53 7.72 -4.54
N LEU A 145 -0.54 8.62 -4.63
CA LEU A 145 -0.63 9.97 -4.05
C LEU A 145 -1.48 10.92 -4.89
N SER A 146 -1.41 10.80 -6.21
CA SER A 146 -2.09 11.72 -7.10
C SER A 146 -3.63 11.68 -6.98
N PRO A 147 -4.33 10.54 -6.86
CA PRO A 147 -5.77 10.51 -6.58
C PRO A 147 -6.14 11.24 -5.29
N GLN A 148 -5.38 11.01 -4.21
CA GLN A 148 -5.64 11.63 -2.91
C GLN A 148 -5.51 13.16 -3.00
N SER A 149 -4.45 13.65 -3.63
CA SER A 149 -4.18 15.08 -3.82
C SER A 149 -5.21 15.74 -4.74
N TRP A 150 -5.63 15.04 -5.79
CA TRP A 150 -6.65 15.49 -6.74
C TRP A 150 -8.01 15.65 -6.06
N ILE A 151 -8.44 14.64 -5.33
CA ILE A 151 -9.71 14.67 -4.57
C ILE A 151 -9.67 15.72 -3.47
N MET A 152 -8.53 15.90 -2.79
CA MET A 152 -8.38 16.97 -1.80
C MET A 152 -8.56 18.35 -2.43
N ALA A 153 -8.07 18.56 -3.65
CA ALA A 153 -8.26 19.82 -4.37
C ALA A 153 -9.74 20.07 -4.70
N GLU A 154 -10.46 19.05 -5.16
CA GLU A 154 -11.90 19.14 -5.41
C GLU A 154 -12.66 19.48 -4.13
N TRP A 155 -12.36 18.75 -3.06
CA TRP A 155 -13.00 18.97 -1.78
C TRP A 155 -12.72 20.38 -1.24
N ALA A 156 -11.48 20.85 -1.28
CA ALA A 156 -11.09 22.17 -0.81
C ALA A 156 -11.87 23.27 -1.56
N ARG A 157 -11.98 23.16 -2.89
CA ARG A 157 -12.77 24.11 -3.70
C ARG A 157 -14.26 24.10 -3.36
N LYS A 158 -14.85 22.90 -3.29
CA LYS A 158 -16.26 22.69 -2.92
C LYS A 158 -16.57 23.30 -1.54
N ASN A 159 -15.59 23.26 -0.62
CA ASN A 159 -15.72 23.75 0.75
C ASN A 159 -15.15 25.17 0.97
N GLY A 160 -15.13 25.98 -0.11
CA GLY A 160 -14.97 27.44 -0.06
C GLY A 160 -13.55 27.95 -0.13
N SER A 161 -12.52 27.09 -0.23
CA SER A 161 -11.14 27.55 -0.43
C SER A 161 -10.98 28.14 -1.83
N LYS A 162 -10.55 29.37 -1.94
CA LYS A 162 -10.32 30.10 -3.21
C LYS A 162 -8.85 30.32 -3.47
N ARG A 163 -8.09 30.63 -2.41
CA ARG A 163 -6.66 30.96 -2.45
C ARG A 163 -5.91 29.97 -1.55
N VAL A 164 -4.95 29.22 -2.12
CA VAL A 164 -4.19 28.23 -1.38
C VAL A 164 -2.69 28.40 -1.56
N VAL A 165 -1.93 27.95 -0.57
CA VAL A 165 -0.48 27.76 -0.65
C VAL A 165 -0.22 26.26 -0.65
N THR A 166 0.78 25.81 -1.41
CA THR A 166 1.29 24.43 -1.27
C THR A 166 2.62 24.46 -0.54
N LEU A 167 2.83 23.50 0.37
CA LEU A 167 4.08 23.31 1.11
C LEU A 167 4.40 21.82 1.15
N VAL A 168 5.41 21.41 0.37
CA VAL A 168 5.76 19.99 0.21
C VAL A 168 7.28 19.79 0.26
N ASN A 169 7.71 18.55 0.56
CA ASN A 169 9.12 18.21 0.42
C ASN A 169 9.55 18.21 -1.05
N ASP A 170 10.78 18.69 -1.31
CA ASP A 170 11.38 18.73 -2.65
C ASP A 170 11.96 17.37 -3.05
N TRP A 171 11.06 16.43 -3.34
CA TRP A 171 11.37 15.12 -3.88
C TRP A 171 10.20 14.60 -4.74
N ALA A 172 10.42 13.55 -5.54
CA ALA A 172 9.46 13.14 -6.56
C ALA A 172 8.01 12.93 -6.07
N PRO A 173 7.72 12.21 -4.98
CA PRO A 173 6.35 12.10 -4.44
C PRO A 173 5.75 13.43 -4.00
N GLY A 174 6.53 14.31 -3.37
CA GLY A 174 6.06 15.63 -2.94
C GLY A 174 5.68 16.52 -4.12
N VAL A 175 6.54 16.55 -5.14
CA VAL A 175 6.30 17.29 -6.39
C VAL A 175 5.08 16.74 -7.13
N GLU A 176 4.89 15.43 -7.13
CA GLU A 176 3.73 14.80 -7.76
C GLU A 176 2.43 15.12 -7.02
N ALA A 177 2.42 15.01 -5.68
CA ALA A 177 1.27 15.36 -4.86
C ALA A 177 0.87 16.84 -5.07
N GLU A 178 1.85 17.74 -5.05
CA GLU A 178 1.65 19.17 -5.36
C GLU A 178 1.07 19.37 -6.75
N THR A 179 1.65 18.73 -7.77
CA THR A 179 1.23 18.89 -9.16
C THR A 179 -0.21 18.42 -9.37
N ALA A 180 -0.60 17.28 -8.80
CA ALA A 180 -1.95 16.76 -8.89
C ALA A 180 -2.95 17.72 -8.21
N PHE A 181 -2.63 18.19 -6.99
CA PHE A 181 -3.46 19.16 -6.28
C PHE A 181 -3.61 20.47 -7.07
N LYS A 182 -2.51 21.09 -7.48
CA LYS A 182 -2.52 22.36 -8.23
C LYS A 182 -3.31 22.27 -9.51
N THR A 183 -3.05 21.22 -10.30
CA THR A 183 -3.74 21.00 -11.58
C THR A 183 -5.26 21.00 -11.37
N ARG A 184 -5.74 20.21 -10.41
CA ARG A 184 -7.17 20.10 -10.16
C ARG A 184 -7.74 21.36 -9.53
N PHE A 185 -7.05 21.95 -8.58
CA PHE A 185 -7.51 23.15 -7.89
C PHE A 185 -7.72 24.34 -8.86
N VAL A 186 -6.76 24.53 -9.77
CA VAL A 186 -6.86 25.57 -10.83
C VAL A 186 -7.95 25.26 -11.84
N GLN A 187 -8.11 23.98 -12.27
CA GLN A 187 -9.21 23.57 -13.14
C GLN A 187 -10.59 23.87 -12.54
N GLN A 188 -10.69 23.86 -11.21
CA GLN A 188 -11.91 24.17 -10.46
C GLN A 188 -12.06 25.69 -10.18
N GLY A 189 -11.23 26.54 -10.80
CA GLY A 189 -11.27 27.99 -10.62
C GLY A 189 -10.69 28.49 -9.30
N GLY A 190 -9.78 27.71 -8.66
CA GLY A 190 -9.01 28.13 -7.52
C GLY A 190 -7.68 28.78 -7.92
N GLU A 191 -7.07 29.52 -7.00
CA GLU A 191 -5.78 30.17 -7.17
C GLU A 191 -4.75 29.54 -6.22
N VAL A 192 -3.62 29.06 -6.76
CA VAL A 192 -2.44 28.69 -5.97
C VAL A 192 -1.52 29.88 -5.93
N ILE A 193 -1.54 30.59 -4.80
CA ILE A 193 -0.83 31.87 -4.66
C ILE A 193 0.67 31.70 -4.46
N GLU A 194 1.11 30.56 -3.91
CA GLU A 194 2.51 30.21 -3.80
C GLU A 194 2.71 28.69 -3.70
N SER A 195 3.82 28.21 -4.25
CA SER A 195 4.29 26.83 -4.14
C SER A 195 5.62 26.82 -3.41
N ILE A 196 5.63 26.27 -2.20
CA ILE A 196 6.80 26.26 -1.33
C ILE A 196 7.33 24.83 -1.28
N ARG A 197 8.62 24.66 -1.57
CA ARG A 197 9.31 23.37 -1.47
C ARG A 197 10.41 23.43 -0.45
N ILE A 198 10.48 22.41 0.39
CA ILE A 198 11.45 22.32 1.48
C ILE A 198 12.32 21.07 1.35
N PRO A 199 13.57 21.14 1.87
CA PRO A 199 14.42 19.96 1.90
C PRO A 199 13.77 18.79 2.62
N LEU A 200 14.01 17.55 2.14
CA LEU A 200 13.54 16.33 2.79
C LEU A 200 14.24 16.08 4.14
N ALA A 201 15.52 16.48 4.25
CA ALA A 201 16.30 16.24 5.46
C ALA A 201 16.22 17.43 6.43
N ASN A 202 15.86 17.14 7.70
CA ASN A 202 15.87 18.08 8.84
C ASN A 202 15.28 19.48 8.52
N PRO A 203 14.03 19.55 8.03
CA PRO A 203 13.44 20.84 7.68
C PRO A 203 13.18 21.70 8.93
N ASP A 204 13.57 22.97 8.85
CA ASP A 204 13.06 24.01 9.75
C ASP A 204 11.80 24.61 9.12
N PHE A 205 10.66 24.41 9.74
CA PHE A 205 9.38 24.92 9.23
C PHE A 205 9.13 26.39 9.57
N ALA A 206 9.88 26.97 10.50
CA ALA A 206 9.64 28.31 11.03
C ALA A 206 9.52 29.40 9.97
N PRO A 207 10.46 29.56 9.00
CA PRO A 207 10.36 30.60 7.99
C PRO A 207 9.19 30.36 7.02
N PHE A 208 8.87 29.12 6.72
CA PHE A 208 7.78 28.76 5.82
C PHE A 208 6.41 28.98 6.49
N LEU A 209 6.27 28.70 7.77
CA LEU A 209 5.07 29.01 8.54
C LEU A 209 4.82 30.51 8.65
N GLN A 210 5.88 31.31 8.82
CA GLN A 210 5.75 32.76 8.77
C GLN A 210 5.29 33.22 7.38
N ARG A 211 5.83 32.65 6.30
CA ARG A 211 5.41 32.95 4.94
C ARG A 211 3.95 32.63 4.69
N ILE A 212 3.46 31.48 5.16
CA ILE A 212 2.04 31.10 5.07
C ILE A 212 1.17 32.13 5.81
N ARG A 213 1.57 32.57 7.01
CA ARG A 213 0.85 33.60 7.76
C ARG A 213 0.74 34.91 6.98
N ASP A 214 1.86 35.38 6.38
CA ASP A 214 1.91 36.64 5.65
C ASP A 214 1.05 36.62 4.40
N LEU A 215 0.97 35.45 3.73
CA LEU A 215 0.14 35.25 2.54
C LEU A 215 -1.35 35.14 2.85
N ASN A 216 -1.69 34.77 4.07
CA ASN A 216 -3.05 34.60 4.57
C ASN A 216 -3.98 33.84 3.58
N PRO A 217 -3.66 32.58 3.22
CA PRO A 217 -4.49 31.77 2.33
C PRO A 217 -5.73 31.24 3.04
N ASP A 218 -6.73 30.80 2.28
CA ASP A 218 -7.89 30.06 2.84
C ASP A 218 -7.50 28.67 3.34
N ALA A 219 -6.49 28.05 2.67
CA ALA A 219 -5.94 26.76 3.05
C ALA A 219 -4.48 26.60 2.66
N ALA A 220 -3.77 25.71 3.36
CA ALA A 220 -2.44 25.25 2.99
C ALA A 220 -2.51 23.72 2.69
N PHE A 221 -2.12 23.35 1.47
CA PHE A 221 -1.94 21.96 1.08
C PHE A 221 -0.55 21.49 1.51
N ILE A 222 -0.51 20.47 2.36
CA ILE A 222 0.71 20.00 3.01
C ILE A 222 0.99 18.54 2.62
N TYR A 223 2.24 18.25 2.23
CA TYR A 223 2.72 16.88 2.08
C TYR A 223 4.07 16.69 2.77
N PHE A 224 4.06 15.94 3.85
CA PHE A 224 5.25 15.53 4.59
C PHE A 224 5.16 14.06 4.98
N PRO A 225 6.16 13.23 4.66
CA PRO A 225 6.15 11.83 5.05
C PRO A 225 6.61 11.64 6.50
N GLY A 226 6.09 10.61 7.14
CA GLY A 226 6.55 10.12 8.43
C GLY A 226 6.46 11.16 9.56
N THR A 227 7.54 11.28 10.35
CA THR A 227 7.57 12.15 11.54
C THR A 227 7.55 13.65 11.23
N GLN A 228 7.79 14.06 10.01
CA GLN A 228 7.81 15.49 9.63
C GLN A 228 6.44 16.13 9.77
N ALA A 229 5.36 15.37 9.51
CA ALA A 229 3.99 15.85 9.70
C ALA A 229 3.74 16.27 11.16
N ALA A 230 4.21 15.49 12.14
CA ALA A 230 4.09 15.81 13.56
C ALA A 230 4.88 17.07 13.95
N ILE A 231 6.12 17.19 13.45
CA ILE A 231 6.98 18.37 13.70
C ILE A 231 6.33 19.63 13.12
N PHE A 232 5.82 19.54 11.86
CA PHE A 232 5.08 20.62 11.22
C PHE A 232 3.87 21.05 12.05
N ALA A 233 3.01 20.10 12.42
CA ALA A 233 1.79 20.36 13.18
C ALA A 233 2.08 21.02 14.53
N LYS A 234 3.11 20.56 15.24
CA LYS A 234 3.56 21.16 16.49
C LYS A 234 3.99 22.62 16.27
N GLN A 235 4.88 22.90 15.33
CA GLN A 235 5.33 24.25 15.05
C GLN A 235 4.20 25.16 14.54
N PHE A 236 3.25 24.61 13.76
CA PHE A 236 2.05 25.31 13.31
C PHE A 236 1.19 25.79 14.49
N ALA A 237 0.94 24.90 15.45
CA ALA A 237 0.19 25.21 16.66
C ALA A 237 0.93 26.20 17.58
N GLU A 238 2.21 26.00 17.88
CA GLU A 238 3.05 26.84 18.72
C GLU A 238 3.14 28.31 18.20
N ARG A 239 3.02 28.49 16.89
CA ARG A 239 3.01 29.83 16.27
C ARG A 239 1.62 30.47 16.19
N GLY A 240 0.60 29.84 16.76
CA GLY A 240 -0.76 30.35 16.77
C GLY A 240 -1.46 30.33 15.41
N LEU A 241 -0.96 29.55 14.45
CA LEU A 241 -1.58 29.43 13.13
C LEU A 241 -2.86 28.61 13.15
N ALA A 242 -3.03 27.73 14.15
CA ALA A 242 -4.27 26.97 14.34
C ALA A 242 -5.51 27.87 14.56
N GLN A 243 -5.31 29.09 15.11
CA GLN A 243 -6.36 30.08 15.33
C GLN A 243 -6.50 31.11 14.18
N SER A 244 -5.65 31.01 13.16
CA SER A 244 -5.65 31.98 12.03
C SER A 244 -6.82 31.78 11.05
N GLY A 245 -7.54 30.67 11.16
CA GLY A 245 -8.57 30.27 10.18
C GLY A 245 -8.03 29.58 8.94
N ILE A 246 -6.71 29.48 8.78
CA ILE A 246 -6.08 28.77 7.66
C ILE A 246 -6.31 27.25 7.82
N LYS A 247 -7.02 26.64 6.87
CA LYS A 247 -7.27 25.20 6.89
C LYS A 247 -6.01 24.45 6.47
N ILE A 248 -5.63 23.43 7.23
CA ILE A 248 -4.59 22.49 6.81
C ILE A 248 -5.25 21.30 6.14
N VAL A 249 -4.85 21.03 4.91
CA VAL A 249 -5.33 19.92 4.09
C VAL A 249 -4.16 19.18 3.44
N GLY A 250 -4.33 17.88 3.16
CA GLY A 250 -3.27 17.10 2.53
C GLY A 250 -3.71 15.68 2.18
N PRO A 251 -2.83 14.87 1.58
CA PRO A 251 -3.06 13.45 1.41
C PRO A 251 -2.95 12.71 2.75
N GLY A 252 -3.28 11.43 2.74
CA GLY A 252 -3.34 10.58 3.93
C GLY A 252 -2.06 10.49 4.75
N ASP A 253 -0.93 10.74 4.12
CA ASP A 253 0.39 10.77 4.76
C ASP A 253 0.51 11.83 5.86
N LEU A 254 -0.28 12.89 5.80
CA LEU A 254 -0.26 13.96 6.81
C LEU A 254 -0.79 13.48 8.18
N THR A 255 -1.66 12.48 8.20
CA THR A 255 -2.34 11.98 9.41
C THR A 255 -2.36 10.46 9.42
N THR A 256 -1.18 9.79 9.36
CA THR A 256 -1.10 8.33 9.37
C THR A 256 -1.63 7.75 10.67
N ASP A 257 -2.45 6.71 10.60
CA ASP A 257 -3.17 6.16 11.75
C ASP A 257 -2.24 5.53 12.79
N ASP A 258 -1.07 5.02 12.38
CA ASP A 258 -0.12 4.33 13.26
C ASP A 258 0.54 5.23 14.30
N ASN A 259 0.74 6.51 13.98
CA ASN A 259 1.40 7.47 14.86
C ASN A 259 0.55 8.70 15.21
N LEU A 260 -0.73 8.72 14.80
CA LEU A 260 -1.62 9.87 14.98
C LEU A 260 -1.75 10.30 16.44
N ASN A 261 -1.82 9.35 17.37
CA ASN A 261 -1.90 9.67 18.79
C ASN A 261 -0.61 10.31 19.33
N ASP A 262 0.55 9.90 18.83
CA ASP A 262 1.84 10.47 19.22
C ASP A 262 2.04 11.89 18.64
N MET A 263 1.33 12.22 17.56
CA MET A 263 1.30 13.57 17.01
C MET A 263 0.58 14.57 17.92
N GLY A 264 -0.36 14.11 18.75
CA GLY A 264 -1.04 14.91 19.76
C GLY A 264 -2.21 15.76 19.25
N ASP A 265 -2.84 16.48 20.19
CA ASP A 265 -4.10 17.22 19.99
C ASP A 265 -3.98 18.38 18.95
N GLN A 266 -2.79 18.81 18.60
CA GLN A 266 -2.57 19.78 17.50
C GLN A 266 -3.04 19.28 16.15
N MET A 267 -3.26 17.98 15.99
CA MET A 267 -3.81 17.39 14.77
C MET A 267 -5.33 17.49 14.66
N LEU A 268 -6.04 17.83 15.77
CA LEU A 268 -7.49 17.92 15.79
C LEU A 268 -8.03 18.86 14.70
N GLY A 269 -9.04 18.39 13.99
CA GLY A 269 -9.70 19.14 12.92
C GLY A 269 -8.95 19.15 11.58
N MET A 270 -7.74 18.59 11.48
CA MET A 270 -7.06 18.46 10.19
C MET A 270 -7.85 17.58 9.24
N ILE A 271 -7.90 18.00 7.97
CA ILE A 271 -8.65 17.31 6.91
C ILE A 271 -7.66 16.69 5.93
N THR A 272 -7.82 15.40 5.68
CA THR A 272 -7.00 14.67 4.72
C THR A 272 -7.86 13.87 3.75
N ALA A 273 -7.33 13.58 2.57
CA ALA A 273 -7.87 12.63 1.63
C ALA A 273 -6.99 11.38 1.60
N GLY A 274 -7.57 10.21 1.77
CA GLY A 274 -6.78 8.97 1.79
C GLY A 274 -7.62 7.75 1.43
N PRO A 275 -6.97 6.65 1.02
CA PRO A 275 -7.66 5.44 0.60
C PRO A 275 -8.12 4.56 1.76
N TYR A 276 -7.77 4.90 3.00
CA TYR A 276 -8.03 4.08 4.18
C TYR A 276 -8.00 4.90 5.48
N SER A 277 -8.75 4.46 6.45
CA SER A 277 -8.63 4.81 7.87
C SER A 277 -8.76 3.56 8.72
N ALA A 278 -8.01 3.47 9.82
CA ALA A 278 -8.22 2.39 10.81
C ALA A 278 -9.64 2.43 11.41
N ALA A 279 -10.32 3.58 11.33
CA ALA A 279 -11.72 3.76 11.75
C ALA A 279 -12.75 3.43 10.66
N HIS A 280 -12.34 2.94 9.48
CA HIS A 280 -13.26 2.60 8.39
C HIS A 280 -14.37 1.65 8.86
N ASP A 281 -15.64 2.06 8.65
CA ASP A 281 -16.81 1.37 9.23
C ASP A 281 -17.25 0.18 8.36
N SER A 282 -16.46 -0.90 8.40
CA SER A 282 -16.85 -2.19 7.83
C SER A 282 -16.51 -3.33 8.80
N PRO A 283 -17.28 -4.44 8.80
CA PRO A 283 -16.95 -5.60 9.61
C PRO A 283 -15.55 -6.17 9.30
N LEU A 284 -15.17 -6.14 8.03
CA LEU A 284 -13.85 -6.63 7.57
C LEU A 284 -12.73 -5.77 8.14
N ASN A 285 -12.85 -4.43 8.08
CA ASN A 285 -11.86 -3.55 8.67
C ASN A 285 -11.78 -3.67 10.19
N LYS A 286 -12.91 -3.74 10.88
CA LYS A 286 -12.93 -3.89 12.35
C LYS A 286 -12.16 -5.13 12.80
N SER A 287 -12.35 -6.26 12.12
CA SER A 287 -11.61 -7.49 12.40
C SER A 287 -10.12 -7.36 12.05
N TYR A 288 -9.81 -6.78 10.88
CA TYR A 288 -8.46 -6.56 10.42
C TYR A 288 -7.67 -5.65 11.37
N ALA A 289 -8.20 -4.46 11.66
CA ALA A 289 -7.54 -3.47 12.51
C ALA A 289 -7.31 -4.01 13.94
N ALA A 290 -8.32 -4.64 14.54
CA ALA A 290 -8.21 -5.22 15.86
C ALA A 290 -7.13 -6.33 15.93
N THR A 291 -6.99 -7.14 14.88
CA THR A 291 -5.98 -8.20 14.84
C THR A 291 -4.57 -7.63 14.67
N ILE A 292 -4.37 -6.66 13.76
CA ILE A 292 -3.07 -5.99 13.58
C ILE A 292 -2.64 -5.31 14.89
N GLU A 293 -3.53 -4.56 15.53
CA GLU A 293 -3.23 -3.82 16.77
C GLU A 293 -2.91 -4.77 17.92
N LYS A 294 -3.67 -5.86 18.08
CA LYS A 294 -3.43 -6.87 19.10
C LYS A 294 -2.08 -7.56 18.95
N ASP A 295 -1.73 -7.95 17.73
CA ASP A 295 -0.55 -8.79 17.47
C ASP A 295 0.74 -7.99 17.33
N ASN A 296 0.65 -6.69 16.98
CA ASN A 296 1.82 -5.87 16.64
C ASN A 296 1.96 -4.60 17.48
N HIS A 297 0.96 -4.25 18.31
CA HIS A 297 0.97 -3.06 19.19
C HIS A 297 1.06 -1.72 18.43
N PHE A 298 0.52 -1.67 17.22
CA PHE A 298 0.33 -0.45 16.46
C PHE A 298 -0.97 -0.53 15.66
N ARG A 299 -1.54 0.63 15.36
CA ARG A 299 -2.74 0.75 14.54
C ARG A 299 -2.36 0.61 13.06
N PRO A 300 -3.10 -0.19 12.25
CA PRO A 300 -2.83 -0.27 10.81
C PRO A 300 -3.12 1.06 10.12
N ASP A 301 -2.35 1.37 9.09
CA ASP A 301 -2.57 2.49 8.20
C ASP A 301 -2.76 2.02 6.73
N PHE A 302 -2.80 2.96 5.78
CA PHE A 302 -2.95 2.64 4.36
C PHE A 302 -1.77 1.81 3.80
N VAL A 303 -0.59 1.86 4.42
CA VAL A 303 0.55 1.00 4.04
C VAL A 303 0.29 -0.44 4.46
N SER A 304 -0.21 -0.64 5.68
CA SER A 304 -0.57 -1.96 6.19
C SER A 304 -1.58 -2.65 5.27
N VAL A 305 -2.71 -1.99 5.00
CA VAL A 305 -3.75 -2.58 4.15
C VAL A 305 -3.26 -2.84 2.73
N SER A 306 -2.30 -2.05 2.23
CA SER A 306 -1.66 -2.29 0.93
C SER A 306 -0.90 -3.61 0.87
N GLY A 307 -0.25 -4.00 1.97
CA GLY A 307 0.40 -5.33 2.10
C GLY A 307 -0.62 -6.46 2.09
N TYR A 308 -1.73 -6.31 2.81
CA TYR A 308 -2.83 -7.26 2.87
C TYR A 308 -3.45 -7.49 1.49
N ASP A 309 -3.82 -6.42 0.79
CA ASP A 309 -4.39 -6.44 -0.55
C ASP A 309 -3.45 -7.03 -1.59
N SER A 310 -2.16 -6.75 -1.47
CA SER A 310 -1.15 -7.32 -2.37
C SER A 310 -1.05 -8.83 -2.23
N MET A 311 -1.15 -9.36 -1.01
CA MET A 311 -1.19 -10.80 -0.80
C MET A 311 -2.49 -11.41 -1.35
N HIS A 312 -3.64 -10.74 -1.18
CA HIS A 312 -4.90 -11.14 -1.82
C HIS A 312 -4.74 -11.28 -3.33
N LEU A 313 -4.21 -10.23 -3.96
CA LEU A 313 -3.98 -10.21 -5.42
C LEU A 313 -3.12 -11.39 -5.88
N VAL A 314 -2.03 -11.70 -5.16
CA VAL A 314 -1.13 -12.81 -5.49
C VAL A 314 -1.83 -14.17 -5.32
N TYR A 315 -2.54 -14.38 -4.21
CA TYR A 315 -3.24 -15.64 -3.95
C TYR A 315 -4.31 -15.92 -5.00
N GLU A 316 -5.12 -14.92 -5.33
CA GLU A 316 -6.19 -15.09 -6.32
C GLU A 316 -5.63 -15.25 -7.75
N ALA A 317 -4.52 -14.56 -8.09
CA ALA A 317 -3.85 -14.77 -9.36
C ALA A 317 -3.28 -16.20 -9.48
N LEU A 318 -2.67 -16.73 -8.42
CA LEU A 318 -2.17 -18.10 -8.38
C LEU A 318 -3.29 -19.12 -8.51
N LYS A 319 -4.45 -18.91 -7.86
CA LYS A 319 -5.62 -19.77 -8.03
C LYS A 319 -6.11 -19.78 -9.48
N LYS A 320 -6.23 -18.57 -10.10
CA LYS A 320 -6.68 -18.45 -11.50
C LYS A 320 -5.72 -19.09 -12.50
N THR A 321 -4.41 -19.08 -12.21
CA THR A 321 -3.38 -19.68 -13.09
C THR A 321 -3.08 -21.13 -12.73
N ASN A 322 -3.78 -21.74 -11.78
CA ASN A 322 -3.50 -23.08 -11.26
C ASN A 322 -2.04 -23.24 -10.80
N GLY A 323 -1.48 -22.23 -10.16
CA GLY A 323 -0.10 -22.20 -9.66
C GLY A 323 0.97 -21.96 -10.72
N ASN A 324 0.59 -21.62 -11.95
CA ASN A 324 1.55 -21.15 -12.96
C ASN A 324 2.05 -19.75 -12.58
N THR A 325 3.36 -19.59 -12.50
CA THR A 325 4.05 -18.35 -12.09
C THR A 325 4.70 -17.61 -13.27
N ASP A 326 4.38 -18.00 -14.48
CA ASP A 326 4.76 -17.23 -15.67
C ASP A 326 4.28 -15.78 -15.52
N GLY A 327 5.17 -14.81 -15.78
CA GLY A 327 4.89 -13.41 -15.52
C GLY A 327 3.72 -12.88 -16.34
N ASP A 328 3.61 -13.25 -17.60
CA ASP A 328 2.51 -12.81 -18.47
C ASP A 328 1.18 -13.44 -18.05
N ALA A 329 1.20 -14.72 -17.64
CA ALA A 329 0.01 -15.41 -17.13
C ALA A 329 -0.50 -14.78 -15.82
N LEU A 330 0.40 -14.49 -14.87
CA LEU A 330 0.02 -13.83 -13.62
C LEU A 330 -0.53 -12.42 -13.86
N LEU A 331 0.11 -11.63 -14.74
CA LEU A 331 -0.39 -10.30 -15.08
C LEU A 331 -1.78 -10.34 -15.71
N ALA A 332 -2.02 -11.30 -16.62
CA ALA A 332 -3.33 -11.47 -17.21
C ALA A 332 -4.39 -11.81 -16.15
N ALA A 333 -4.04 -12.63 -15.16
CA ALA A 333 -4.93 -13.00 -14.06
C ALA A 333 -5.21 -11.84 -13.09
N MET A 334 -4.24 -10.94 -12.87
CA MET A 334 -4.33 -9.79 -11.96
C MET A 334 -5.11 -8.63 -12.55
N LYS A 335 -4.98 -8.36 -13.85
CA LYS A 335 -5.68 -7.26 -14.53
C LYS A 335 -7.20 -7.39 -14.42
N GLY A 336 -7.86 -6.32 -14.00
CA GLY A 336 -9.32 -6.27 -13.84
C GLY A 336 -9.83 -7.05 -12.62
N MET A 337 -8.97 -7.60 -11.78
CA MET A 337 -9.39 -8.23 -10.52
C MET A 337 -10.03 -7.19 -9.61
N ALA A 338 -11.13 -7.57 -8.93
CA ALA A 338 -11.84 -6.72 -8.01
C ALA A 338 -12.25 -7.53 -6.77
N TRP A 339 -12.19 -6.89 -5.60
CA TRP A 339 -12.55 -7.52 -4.32
C TRP A 339 -12.91 -6.49 -3.26
N GLU A 340 -13.53 -6.98 -2.17
CA GLU A 340 -13.74 -6.20 -0.96
C GLU A 340 -12.50 -6.28 -0.07
N SER A 341 -11.93 -5.12 0.26
CA SER A 341 -10.76 -4.94 1.09
C SER A 341 -11.16 -4.36 2.46
N PRO A 342 -10.32 -4.43 3.50
CA PRO A 342 -10.53 -3.65 4.73
C PRO A 342 -10.72 -2.14 4.50
N ARG A 343 -10.26 -1.60 3.37
CA ARG A 343 -10.48 -0.19 2.95
C ARG A 343 -11.70 0.03 2.05
N GLY A 344 -12.57 -0.97 1.90
CA GLY A 344 -13.71 -0.95 0.98
C GLY A 344 -13.40 -1.59 -0.37
N PRO A 345 -14.27 -1.42 -1.38
CA PRO A 345 -14.12 -2.06 -2.69
C PRO A 345 -12.91 -1.51 -3.45
N ILE A 346 -12.09 -2.42 -3.98
CA ILE A 346 -10.95 -2.07 -4.83
C ILE A 346 -10.89 -2.94 -6.08
N SER A 347 -10.20 -2.46 -7.10
CA SER A 347 -9.92 -3.22 -8.31
C SER A 347 -8.57 -2.84 -8.92
N ILE A 348 -8.05 -3.69 -9.79
CA ILE A 348 -6.85 -3.41 -10.59
C ILE A 348 -7.28 -2.92 -11.98
N ASP A 349 -6.92 -1.71 -12.32
CA ASP A 349 -7.17 -1.17 -13.66
C ASP A 349 -6.46 -2.05 -14.72
N PRO A 350 -7.20 -2.61 -15.69
CA PRO A 350 -6.60 -3.54 -16.65
C PRO A 350 -5.60 -2.88 -17.60
N GLN A 351 -5.62 -1.57 -17.74
CA GLN A 351 -4.74 -0.82 -18.65
C GLN A 351 -3.49 -0.32 -17.92
N THR A 352 -3.67 0.35 -16.78
CA THR A 352 -2.57 0.96 -16.02
C THR A 352 -1.93 -0.02 -15.05
N ARG A 353 -2.62 -1.08 -14.67
CA ARG A 353 -2.23 -2.06 -13.64
C ARG A 353 -2.10 -1.45 -12.25
N ASP A 354 -2.77 -0.34 -12.04
CA ASP A 354 -2.85 0.34 -10.76
C ASP A 354 -4.14 0.00 -10.04
N VAL A 355 -4.13 0.20 -8.73
CA VAL A 355 -5.33 0.16 -7.91
C VAL A 355 -6.32 1.26 -8.32
N VAL A 356 -7.59 0.90 -8.34
CA VAL A 356 -8.74 1.78 -8.38
C VAL A 356 -9.48 1.55 -7.08
N ASP A 357 -9.58 2.58 -6.26
CA ASP A 357 -10.15 2.49 -4.92
C ASP A 357 -10.98 3.73 -4.56
N ASN A 358 -11.65 3.69 -3.43
CA ASN A 358 -12.30 4.84 -2.88
C ASN A 358 -11.26 5.77 -2.23
N ILE A 359 -11.48 7.08 -2.38
CA ILE A 359 -10.77 8.10 -1.62
C ILE A 359 -11.74 8.73 -0.64
N TYR A 360 -11.40 8.64 0.63
CA TYR A 360 -12.20 9.16 1.74
C TYR A 360 -11.66 10.51 2.19
N ILE A 361 -12.56 11.48 2.38
CA ILE A 361 -12.22 12.70 3.13
C ILE A 361 -12.35 12.37 4.61
N ARG A 362 -11.26 12.60 5.34
CA ARG A 362 -11.13 12.24 6.74
C ARG A 362 -10.85 13.47 7.58
N ARG A 363 -11.39 13.51 8.79
CA ARG A 363 -11.09 14.53 9.79
C ARG A 363 -10.47 13.87 11.01
N VAL A 364 -9.45 14.48 11.58
CA VAL A 364 -8.92 14.05 12.87
C VAL A 364 -9.86 14.45 13.98
N GLU A 365 -10.40 13.47 14.67
CA GLU A 365 -11.34 13.62 15.79
C GLU A 365 -10.86 12.84 17.00
N LYS A 366 -11.27 13.29 18.21
CA LYS A 366 -10.95 12.60 19.45
C LYS A 366 -12.13 11.74 19.90
N ILE A 367 -11.95 10.42 19.87
CA ILE A 367 -12.97 9.43 20.26
C ILE A 367 -12.39 8.58 21.39
N ASN A 368 -13.07 8.55 22.54
CA ASN A 368 -12.64 7.82 23.74
C ASN A 368 -11.19 8.14 24.17
N GLY A 369 -10.79 9.39 24.05
CA GLY A 369 -9.46 9.86 24.45
C GLY A 369 -8.34 9.63 23.43
N GLN A 370 -8.62 9.01 22.30
CA GLN A 370 -7.67 8.75 21.21
C GLN A 370 -8.03 9.55 19.96
N LEU A 371 -7.02 9.91 19.17
CA LEU A 371 -7.20 10.54 17.86
C LEU A 371 -7.48 9.49 16.80
N TRP A 372 -8.43 9.80 15.91
CA TRP A 372 -8.86 8.96 14.79
C TRP A 372 -9.05 9.78 13.54
N ASN A 373 -8.76 9.19 12.38
CA ASN A 373 -9.16 9.73 11.09
C ASN A 373 -10.60 9.30 10.78
N THR A 374 -11.58 10.12 11.12
CA THR A 374 -13.00 9.83 10.87
C THR A 374 -13.35 10.17 9.43
N GLU A 375 -13.82 9.19 8.67
CA GLU A 375 -14.28 9.35 7.29
C GLU A 375 -15.68 10.02 7.29
N PHE A 376 -15.89 11.02 6.43
CA PHE A 376 -17.19 11.72 6.36
C PHE A 376 -17.67 12.05 4.95
N GLU A 377 -16.86 11.89 3.91
CA GLU A 377 -17.23 11.97 2.49
C GLU A 377 -16.41 10.96 1.69
N THR A 378 -17.05 10.32 0.69
CA THR A 378 -16.44 9.27 -0.11
C THR A 378 -16.48 9.63 -1.59
N PHE A 379 -15.35 9.50 -2.26
CA PHE A 379 -15.20 9.55 -3.70
C PHE A 379 -14.92 8.13 -4.21
N THR A 380 -15.84 7.57 -4.98
CA THR A 380 -15.80 6.14 -5.34
C THR A 380 -14.99 5.86 -6.58
N ALA A 381 -14.30 4.71 -6.60
CA ALA A 381 -13.62 4.16 -7.77
C ALA A 381 -12.69 5.16 -8.48
N VAL A 382 -11.85 5.85 -7.69
CA VAL A 382 -10.95 6.89 -8.19
C VAL A 382 -9.75 6.23 -8.87
N LYS A 383 -9.52 6.61 -10.13
CA LYS A 383 -8.34 6.21 -10.91
C LYS A 383 -7.24 7.25 -10.77
N ASP A 384 -6.02 6.87 -11.12
CA ASP A 384 -4.88 7.78 -11.15
C ASP A 384 -5.06 8.87 -12.24
N PRO A 385 -5.31 10.13 -11.83
CA PRO A 385 -5.55 11.23 -12.78
C PRO A 385 -4.29 11.69 -13.51
N MET A 386 -3.11 11.30 -13.04
CA MET A 386 -1.82 11.68 -13.64
C MET A 386 -1.37 10.72 -14.74
N LYS A 387 -2.13 9.64 -14.97
CA LYS A 387 -1.91 8.76 -16.11
C LYS A 387 -2.79 9.16 -17.28
N PRO A 388 -2.22 9.22 -18.49
CA PRO A 388 -3.02 9.46 -19.67
C PRO A 388 -4.07 8.35 -19.82
N PRO A 389 -5.28 8.68 -20.28
CA PRO A 389 -6.23 7.66 -20.71
C PRO A 389 -5.56 6.76 -21.76
N ALA A 390 -5.82 5.46 -21.69
CA ALA A 390 -5.31 4.55 -22.71
C ALA A 390 -5.77 5.00 -24.09
N LYS A 391 -4.82 4.98 -25.02
CA LYS A 391 -5.09 5.25 -26.43
C LYS A 391 -5.88 4.12 -27.04
#